data_39a9e9c6cd713ea6ee4ef42ceafa1c59
#
_entry.id   39a9e9c6cd713ea6ee4ef42ceafa1c59
#
_cell.length_a   1.000
_cell.length_b   1.000
_cell.length_c   1.000
_cell.angle_alpha   90.00
_cell.angle_beta   90.00
_cell.angle_gamma   90.00
#
_symmetry.space_group_name_H-M   'P 1'
#
loop_
_entity.id
_entity.type
_entity.pdbx_description
1 polymer ?
#
loop_
_entity_poly.entity_id
_entity_poly.type
_entity_poly.pdbx_seq_one_letter_code
_entity_poly.pdbx_strand_id
1 'polypeptide(L)'
;MVLDGNSIINRAYYGVRPLTTRDGFFTHAIFGFLTMLGRLLDEEKPEALCVAFDRREPTFRHLEYEGYKATRHTMPEELAMQMPVLKDVLDAMNIPRYELAGFEADDLIGTISRKCESAGWDCVVATGDKDSLQLVTEHTTVKLISTRMGQTTTKDMTPESFREVYGFAPIHIVDLKALMGDASDNIPGVPGVGEKTAMALIQKYQSIDEI
;
A
#
# COMPACT_ATOMS: atom_id res chain seq x y z
N MET A 1 3.81 13.09 4.81
CA MET A 1 3.09 11.79 4.84
C MET A 1 2.47 11.49 3.49
N VAL A 2 2.54 10.23 3.03
CA VAL A 2 1.92 9.75 1.78
C VAL A 2 0.97 8.61 2.13
N LEU A 3 -0.27 8.68 1.66
CA LEU A 3 -1.28 7.63 1.86
C LEU A 3 -1.48 6.82 0.58
N ASP A 4 -1.55 5.50 0.73
CA ASP A 4 -2.04 4.59 -0.29
C ASP A 4 -3.57 4.62 -0.29
N GLY A 5 -4.15 5.40 -1.21
CA GLY A 5 -5.58 5.63 -1.28
C GLY A 5 -6.37 4.36 -1.56
N ASN A 6 -5.87 3.52 -2.47
CA ASN A 6 -6.55 2.28 -2.84
C ASN A 6 -6.52 1.25 -1.71
N SER A 7 -5.39 1.07 -1.06
CA SER A 7 -5.26 0.14 0.06
C SER A 7 -6.16 0.56 1.24
N ILE A 8 -6.14 1.85 1.60
CA ILE A 8 -6.92 2.35 2.75
C ILE A 8 -8.42 2.27 2.48
N ILE A 9 -8.91 2.68 1.29
CA ILE A 9 -10.34 2.63 1.01
C ILE A 9 -10.87 1.20 0.89
N ASN A 10 -10.08 0.27 0.33
CA ASN A 10 -10.44 -1.14 0.31
C ASN A 10 -10.58 -1.71 1.72
N ARG A 11 -9.63 -1.40 2.61
CA ARG A 11 -9.72 -1.81 4.03
C ARG A 11 -10.93 -1.22 4.73
N ALA A 12 -11.24 0.04 4.46
CA ALA A 12 -12.43 0.70 4.98
C ALA A 12 -13.71 0.01 4.49
N TYR A 13 -13.79 -0.32 3.20
CA TYR A 13 -14.93 -0.99 2.60
C TYR A 13 -15.23 -2.33 3.27
N TYR A 14 -14.22 -3.17 3.48
CA TYR A 14 -14.41 -4.49 4.11
C TYR A 14 -14.40 -4.43 5.65
N GLY A 15 -13.86 -3.37 6.25
CA GLY A 15 -13.73 -3.24 7.70
C GLY A 15 -14.88 -2.50 8.39
N VAL A 16 -15.64 -1.69 7.67
CA VAL A 16 -16.76 -0.91 8.19
C VAL A 16 -18.08 -1.54 7.75
N ARG A 17 -19.05 -1.61 8.64
CA ARG A 17 -20.40 -2.08 8.29
C ARG A 17 -20.99 -1.20 7.19
N PRO A 18 -21.76 -1.77 6.26
CA PRO A 18 -22.42 -0.98 5.23
C PRO A 18 -23.22 0.18 5.80
N LEU A 19 -22.93 1.38 5.33
CA LEU A 19 -23.67 2.62 5.63
C LEU A 19 -24.17 3.19 4.32
N THR A 20 -25.38 3.71 4.31
CA THR A 20 -26.00 4.34 3.15
C THR A 20 -26.64 5.68 3.53
N THR A 21 -26.72 6.57 2.56
CA THR A 21 -27.59 7.74 2.64
C THR A 21 -29.06 7.33 2.59
N ARG A 22 -29.98 8.28 2.79
CA ARG A 22 -31.42 8.05 2.66
C ARG A 22 -31.81 7.60 1.26
N ASP A 23 -31.06 8.01 0.25
CA ASP A 23 -31.27 7.70 -1.17
C ASP A 23 -30.57 6.41 -1.60
N GLY A 24 -30.00 5.65 -0.66
CA GLY A 24 -29.37 4.35 -0.90
C GLY A 24 -27.92 4.40 -1.39
N PHE A 25 -27.27 5.56 -1.43
CA PHE A 25 -25.84 5.64 -1.79
C PHE A 25 -24.96 5.11 -0.66
N PHE A 26 -24.05 4.18 -0.98
CA PHE A 26 -23.11 3.62 -0.02
C PHE A 26 -22.04 4.63 0.37
N THR A 27 -21.74 4.74 1.68
CA THR A 27 -20.80 5.73 2.24
C THR A 27 -19.77 5.14 3.19
N HIS A 28 -19.86 3.87 3.53
CA HIS A 28 -19.04 3.24 4.58
C HIS A 28 -17.53 3.23 4.28
N ALA A 29 -17.15 3.08 2.99
CA ALA A 29 -15.75 3.12 2.61
C ALA A 29 -15.17 4.54 2.76
N ILE A 30 -15.92 5.57 2.35
CA ILE A 30 -15.55 6.98 2.54
C ILE A 30 -15.44 7.29 4.03
N PHE A 31 -16.45 6.91 4.82
CA PHE A 31 -16.45 7.11 6.26
C PHE A 31 -15.23 6.49 6.94
N GLY A 32 -14.93 5.23 6.62
CA GLY A 32 -13.77 4.53 7.18
C GLY A 32 -12.45 5.14 6.73
N PHE A 33 -12.35 5.56 5.46
CA PHE A 33 -11.17 6.26 4.96
C PHE A 33 -10.92 7.57 5.70
N LEU A 34 -11.94 8.42 5.83
CA LEU A 34 -11.82 9.72 6.51
C LEU A 34 -11.55 9.56 8.01
N THR A 35 -12.13 8.52 8.65
CA THR A 35 -11.84 8.19 10.05
C THR A 35 -10.37 7.81 10.22
N MET A 36 -9.82 6.99 9.30
CA MET A 36 -8.41 6.63 9.32
C MET A 36 -7.52 7.82 9.03
N LEU A 37 -7.86 8.65 8.05
CA LEU A 37 -7.14 9.87 7.73
C LEU A 37 -7.06 10.81 8.94
N GLY A 38 -8.19 11.07 9.62
CA GLY A 38 -8.22 11.90 10.82
C GLY A 38 -7.30 11.36 11.92
N ARG A 39 -7.34 10.05 12.17
CA ARG A 39 -6.45 9.38 13.12
C ARG A 39 -4.97 9.55 12.75
N LEU A 40 -4.61 9.33 11.48
CA LEU A 40 -3.24 9.48 11.00
C LEU A 40 -2.74 10.93 11.13
N LEU A 41 -3.60 11.91 10.86
CA LEU A 41 -3.28 13.33 11.04
C LEU A 41 -3.03 13.68 12.51
N ASP A 42 -3.82 13.13 13.43
CA ASP A 42 -3.65 13.36 14.87
C ASP A 42 -2.37 12.69 15.42
N GLU A 43 -2.05 11.49 14.95
CA GLU A 43 -0.87 10.73 15.35
C GLU A 43 0.42 11.34 14.79
N GLU A 44 0.48 11.60 13.47
CA GLU A 44 1.72 11.98 12.77
C GLU A 44 1.94 13.49 12.69
N LYS A 45 0.88 14.29 12.70
CA LYS A 45 0.92 15.76 12.55
C LYS A 45 1.82 16.21 11.40
N PRO A 46 1.63 15.67 10.20
CA PRO A 46 2.55 15.88 9.10
C PRO A 46 2.53 17.33 8.62
N GLU A 47 3.70 17.88 8.27
CA GLU A 47 3.81 19.22 7.65
C GLU A 47 3.25 19.23 6.22
N ALA A 48 3.33 18.09 5.51
CA ALA A 48 2.78 17.89 4.18
C ALA A 48 2.12 16.52 4.05
N LEU A 49 1.03 16.48 3.29
CA LEU A 49 0.22 15.28 3.08
C LEU A 49 -0.14 15.16 1.60
N CYS A 50 -0.16 13.93 1.08
CA CYS A 50 -0.77 13.60 -0.19
C CYS A 50 -1.32 12.18 -0.18
N VAL A 51 -2.19 11.89 -1.16
CA VAL A 51 -2.78 10.56 -1.37
C VAL A 51 -2.47 10.08 -2.79
N ALA A 52 -1.92 8.88 -2.93
CA ALA A 52 -1.70 8.24 -4.21
C ALA A 52 -2.85 7.28 -4.54
N PHE A 53 -3.27 7.27 -5.80
CA PHE A 53 -4.31 6.36 -6.30
C PHE A 53 -3.86 5.67 -7.58
N ASP A 54 -4.35 4.44 -7.76
CA ASP A 54 -4.28 3.74 -9.04
C ASP A 54 -5.26 4.37 -10.05
N ARG A 55 -4.90 4.26 -11.30
CA ARG A 55 -5.80 4.50 -12.42
C ARG A 55 -6.33 3.16 -12.97
N ARG A 56 -7.38 3.25 -13.79
CA ARG A 56 -7.98 2.06 -14.41
C ARG A 56 -7.23 1.55 -15.62
N GLU A 57 -6.38 2.43 -16.21
CA GLU A 57 -5.61 2.10 -17.40
C GLU A 57 -4.54 1.06 -17.07
N PRO A 58 -4.21 0.17 -18.02
CA PRO A 58 -3.10 -0.77 -17.88
C PRO A 58 -1.80 -0.04 -17.56
N THR A 59 -0.99 -0.65 -16.70
CA THR A 59 0.33 -0.17 -16.35
C THR A 59 1.41 -0.84 -17.21
N PHE A 60 2.65 -0.36 -17.16
CA PHE A 60 3.77 -0.97 -17.86
C PHE A 60 3.93 -2.45 -17.51
N ARG A 61 3.60 -2.86 -16.26
CA ARG A 61 3.66 -4.28 -15.83
C ARG A 61 2.69 -5.17 -16.61
N HIS A 62 1.52 -4.65 -16.97
CA HIS A 62 0.57 -5.39 -17.82
C HIS A 62 1.07 -5.56 -19.26
N LEU A 63 1.91 -4.62 -19.73
CA LEU A 63 2.52 -4.69 -21.06
C LEU A 63 3.69 -5.69 -21.09
N GLU A 64 4.43 -5.79 -19.98
CA GLU A 64 5.57 -6.71 -19.85
C GLU A 64 5.15 -8.14 -19.52
N TYR A 65 4.05 -8.31 -18.76
CA TYR A 65 3.56 -9.62 -18.34
C TYR A 65 2.02 -9.68 -18.41
N GLU A 66 1.50 -10.37 -19.42
CA GLU A 66 0.05 -10.51 -19.67
C GLU A 66 -0.71 -11.12 -18.47
N GLY A 67 -0.04 -11.98 -17.69
CA GLY A 67 -0.60 -12.59 -16.48
C GLY A 67 -0.71 -11.65 -15.28
N TYR A 68 -0.12 -10.44 -15.33
CA TYR A 68 -0.08 -9.54 -14.19
C TYR A 68 -1.47 -9.15 -13.71
N LYS A 69 -1.77 -9.44 -12.45
CA LYS A 69 -3.08 -9.18 -11.80
C LYS A 69 -4.30 -9.81 -12.50
N ALA A 70 -4.09 -10.76 -13.44
CA ALA A 70 -5.17 -11.36 -14.23
C ALA A 70 -6.20 -12.12 -13.39
N THR A 71 -5.82 -12.55 -12.19
CA THR A 71 -6.69 -13.28 -11.25
C THR A 71 -7.42 -12.35 -10.27
N ARG A 72 -7.15 -11.05 -10.29
CA ARG A 72 -7.82 -10.11 -9.38
C ARG A 72 -9.29 -9.95 -9.74
N HIS A 73 -10.13 -9.99 -8.74
CA HIS A 73 -11.55 -9.67 -8.91
C HIS A 73 -11.75 -8.18 -9.22
N THR A 74 -12.78 -7.89 -10.01
CA THR A 74 -13.20 -6.51 -10.26
C THR A 74 -13.63 -5.85 -8.95
N MET A 75 -13.37 -4.56 -8.84
CA MET A 75 -13.81 -3.75 -7.69
C MET A 75 -15.34 -3.86 -7.55
N PRO A 76 -15.88 -4.12 -6.33
CA PRO A 76 -17.32 -4.10 -6.09
C PRO A 76 -17.95 -2.78 -6.56
N GLU A 77 -19.14 -2.83 -7.13
CA GLU A 77 -19.84 -1.66 -7.65
C GLU A 77 -20.05 -0.60 -6.56
N GLU A 78 -20.44 -1.05 -5.36
CA GLU A 78 -20.64 -0.19 -4.19
C GLU A 78 -19.37 0.54 -3.74
N LEU A 79 -18.19 -0.04 -3.97
CA LEU A 79 -16.91 0.62 -3.73
C LEU A 79 -16.57 1.56 -4.88
N ALA A 80 -16.78 1.10 -6.11
CA ALA A 80 -16.47 1.87 -7.32
C ALA A 80 -17.21 3.20 -7.36
N MET A 81 -18.47 3.24 -6.90
CA MET A 81 -19.27 4.46 -6.82
C MET A 81 -18.80 5.44 -5.75
N GLN A 82 -18.11 4.96 -4.70
CA GLN A 82 -17.59 5.80 -3.63
C GLN A 82 -16.24 6.46 -3.98
N MET A 83 -15.48 5.89 -4.92
CA MET A 83 -14.16 6.42 -5.30
C MET A 83 -14.17 7.87 -5.81
N PRO A 84 -15.04 8.25 -6.77
CA PRO A 84 -15.12 9.63 -7.22
C PRO A 84 -15.46 10.59 -6.09
N VAL A 85 -16.44 10.23 -5.25
CA VAL A 85 -16.88 11.06 -4.12
C VAL A 85 -15.77 11.24 -3.09
N LEU A 86 -14.99 10.17 -2.79
CA LEU A 86 -13.82 10.31 -1.91
C LEU A 86 -12.80 11.31 -2.50
N LYS A 87 -12.53 11.21 -3.80
CA LYS A 87 -11.61 12.13 -4.49
C LYS A 87 -12.09 13.57 -4.42
N ASP A 88 -13.39 13.81 -4.63
CA ASP A 88 -13.98 15.15 -4.50
C ASP A 88 -13.89 15.68 -3.06
N VAL A 89 -14.06 14.82 -2.06
CA VAL A 89 -13.90 15.21 -0.65
C VAL A 89 -12.45 15.58 -0.34
N LEU A 90 -11.47 14.82 -0.83
CA LEU A 90 -10.05 15.15 -0.66
C LEU A 90 -9.70 16.48 -1.33
N ASP A 91 -10.22 16.73 -2.53
CA ASP A 91 -10.05 18.00 -3.25
C ASP A 91 -10.67 19.17 -2.46
N ALA A 92 -11.87 18.98 -1.91
CA ALA A 92 -12.53 19.99 -1.06
C ALA A 92 -11.79 20.23 0.27
N MET A 93 -11.07 19.22 0.80
CA MET A 93 -10.20 19.35 1.95
C MET A 93 -8.82 19.96 1.59
N ASN A 94 -8.58 20.29 0.31
CA ASN A 94 -7.31 20.77 -0.21
C ASN A 94 -6.14 19.79 0.05
N ILE A 95 -6.42 18.48 -0.01
CA ILE A 95 -5.42 17.42 0.12
C ILE A 95 -4.98 17.01 -1.28
N PRO A 96 -3.70 17.24 -1.66
CA PRO A 96 -3.18 16.81 -2.95
C PRO A 96 -3.33 15.30 -3.16
N ARG A 97 -3.80 14.93 -4.33
CA ARG A 97 -3.85 13.53 -4.76
C ARG A 97 -3.10 13.33 -6.07
N TYR A 98 -2.42 12.20 -6.17
CA TYR A 98 -1.62 11.86 -7.33
C TYR A 98 -2.09 10.54 -7.94
N GLU A 99 -2.23 10.55 -9.24
CA GLU A 99 -2.53 9.38 -10.06
C GLU A 99 -1.91 9.60 -11.46
N LEU A 100 -1.27 8.57 -12.00
CA LEU A 100 -0.55 8.67 -13.27
C LEU A 100 -0.87 7.47 -14.15
N ALA A 101 -1.30 7.72 -15.41
CA ALA A 101 -1.53 6.65 -16.37
C ALA A 101 -0.24 5.87 -16.65
N GLY A 102 -0.35 4.54 -16.74
CA GLY A 102 0.79 3.65 -16.97
C GLY A 102 1.57 3.26 -15.72
N PHE A 103 1.26 3.85 -14.56
CA PHE A 103 1.90 3.56 -13.27
C PHE A 103 0.86 3.22 -12.21
N GLU A 104 1.30 2.53 -11.17
CA GLU A 104 0.49 2.20 -10.00
C GLU A 104 0.71 3.21 -8.86
N ALA A 105 -0.20 3.23 -7.88
CA ALA A 105 -0.04 4.06 -6.68
C ALA A 105 1.29 3.77 -5.97
N ASP A 106 1.73 2.52 -5.94
CA ASP A 106 3.01 2.10 -5.32
C ASP A 106 4.22 2.75 -5.98
N ASP A 107 4.21 2.94 -7.33
CA ASP A 107 5.27 3.62 -8.05
C ASP A 107 5.34 5.11 -7.66
N LEU A 108 4.16 5.73 -7.48
CA LEU A 108 4.07 7.12 -7.03
C LEU A 108 4.52 7.26 -5.58
N ILE A 109 4.08 6.36 -4.69
CA ILE A 109 4.49 6.34 -3.28
C ILE A 109 6.00 6.19 -3.17
N GLY A 110 6.60 5.22 -3.88
CA GLY A 110 8.04 5.02 -3.90
C GLY A 110 8.80 6.22 -4.46
N THR A 111 8.27 6.85 -5.52
CA THR A 111 8.86 8.07 -6.09
C THR A 111 8.81 9.25 -5.11
N ILE A 112 7.68 9.43 -4.43
CA ILE A 112 7.50 10.52 -3.46
C ILE A 112 8.42 10.32 -2.25
N SER A 113 8.48 9.09 -1.69
CA SER A 113 9.36 8.80 -0.55
C SER A 113 10.83 9.09 -0.89
N ARG A 114 11.31 8.66 -2.05
CA ARG A 114 12.68 8.94 -2.52
C ARG A 114 12.95 10.43 -2.74
N LYS A 115 11.96 11.18 -3.22
CA LYS A 115 12.07 12.64 -3.35
C LYS A 115 12.11 13.33 -2.01
N CYS A 116 11.35 12.87 -1.02
CA CYS A 116 11.41 13.36 0.36
C CYS A 116 12.83 13.19 0.93
N GLU A 117 13.39 11.97 0.88
CA GLU A 117 14.76 11.70 1.32
C GLU A 117 15.78 12.59 0.63
N SER A 118 15.69 12.72 -0.70
CA SER A 118 16.61 13.57 -1.47
C SER A 118 16.53 15.05 -1.11
N ALA A 119 15.38 15.48 -0.58
CA ALA A 119 15.15 16.83 -0.08
C ALA A 119 15.48 17.02 1.41
N GLY A 120 15.93 15.94 2.09
CA GLY A 120 16.24 15.95 3.53
C GLY A 120 14.98 15.91 4.42
N TRP A 121 13.88 15.36 3.93
CA TRP A 121 12.63 15.18 4.66
C TRP A 121 12.44 13.74 5.09
N ASP A 122 11.88 13.54 6.27
CA ASP A 122 11.36 12.25 6.68
C ASP A 122 10.00 11.99 6.03
N CYS A 123 9.76 10.74 5.64
CA CYS A 123 8.54 10.32 4.97
C CYS A 123 7.82 9.23 5.76
N VAL A 124 6.53 9.40 6.02
CA VAL A 124 5.66 8.34 6.53
C VAL A 124 4.77 7.86 5.39
N VAL A 125 4.87 6.58 5.04
CA VAL A 125 4.02 5.90 4.06
C VAL A 125 2.95 5.13 4.81
N ALA A 126 1.68 5.53 4.69
CA ALA A 126 0.56 4.84 5.32
C ALA A 126 -0.14 3.93 4.29
N THR A 127 -0.04 2.63 4.47
CA THR A 127 -0.59 1.62 3.57
C THR A 127 -0.98 0.34 4.32
N GLY A 128 -1.82 -0.47 3.74
CA GLY A 128 -2.05 -1.84 4.21
C GLY A 128 -1.29 -2.89 3.40
N ASP A 129 -0.52 -2.47 2.41
CA ASP A 129 0.26 -3.37 1.57
C ASP A 129 1.67 -3.57 2.14
N LYS A 130 2.05 -4.84 2.31
CA LYS A 130 3.38 -5.21 2.81
C LYS A 130 4.48 -5.02 1.77
N ASP A 131 4.13 -4.90 0.50
CA ASP A 131 5.12 -4.71 -0.55
C ASP A 131 5.78 -3.35 -0.44
N SER A 132 5.07 -2.36 0.11
CA SER A 132 5.63 -1.06 0.48
C SER A 132 6.74 -1.13 1.54
N LEU A 133 6.90 -2.26 2.25
CA LEU A 133 7.99 -2.44 3.22
C LEU A 133 9.38 -2.33 2.58
N GLN A 134 9.52 -2.58 1.28
CA GLN A 134 10.77 -2.33 0.55
C GLN A 134 11.22 -0.86 0.59
N LEU A 135 10.30 0.06 0.90
CA LEU A 135 10.57 1.51 0.96
C LEU A 135 11.14 1.96 2.30
N VAL A 136 11.18 1.08 3.31
CA VAL A 136 11.68 1.41 4.66
C VAL A 136 13.16 1.76 4.59
N THR A 137 13.51 2.96 5.08
CA THR A 137 14.89 3.47 5.21
C THR A 137 15.01 4.25 6.51
N GLU A 138 16.18 4.83 6.79
CA GLU A 138 16.39 5.72 7.94
C GLU A 138 15.49 6.99 7.90
N HIS A 139 15.00 7.36 6.71
CA HIS A 139 14.16 8.53 6.47
C HIS A 139 12.73 8.19 6.03
N THR A 140 12.45 6.94 5.75
CA THR A 140 11.10 6.48 5.35
C THR A 140 10.60 5.42 6.30
N THR A 141 9.55 5.75 7.06
CA THR A 141 8.80 4.81 7.89
C THR A 141 7.55 4.33 7.15
N VAL A 142 7.31 3.03 7.12
CA VAL A 142 6.06 2.47 6.59
C VAL A 142 5.12 2.16 7.76
N LYS A 143 4.01 2.88 7.83
CA LYS A 143 2.92 2.63 8.78
C LYS A 143 1.95 1.63 8.18
N LEU A 144 2.10 0.35 8.57
CA LEU A 144 1.21 -0.72 8.14
C LEU A 144 -0.14 -0.65 8.85
N ILE A 145 -1.18 -0.54 8.07
CA ILE A 145 -2.57 -0.53 8.53
C ILE A 145 -3.13 -1.94 8.38
N SER A 146 -3.66 -2.51 9.45
CA SER A 146 -4.33 -3.81 9.43
C SER A 146 -5.70 -3.73 10.10
N THR A 147 -6.68 -4.43 9.54
CA THR A 147 -8.02 -4.52 10.11
C THR A 147 -8.32 -5.98 10.41
N ARG A 148 -8.62 -6.27 11.67
CA ARG A 148 -9.07 -7.60 12.12
C ARG A 148 -10.32 -7.45 12.98
N MET A 149 -11.35 -8.22 12.68
CA MET A 149 -12.62 -8.22 13.45
C MET A 149 -13.21 -6.80 13.67
N GLY A 150 -13.12 -5.93 12.66
CA GLY A 150 -13.60 -4.56 12.74
C GLY A 150 -12.70 -3.59 13.52
N GLN A 151 -11.58 -4.07 14.07
CA GLN A 151 -10.57 -3.21 14.71
C GLN A 151 -9.43 -2.93 13.76
N THR A 152 -9.15 -1.65 13.56
CA THR A 152 -8.03 -1.21 12.75
C THR A 152 -6.86 -0.81 13.65
N THR A 153 -5.72 -1.41 13.40
CA THR A 153 -4.45 -1.15 14.09
C THR A 153 -3.41 -0.65 13.10
N THR A 154 -2.48 0.12 13.59
CA THR A 154 -1.31 0.59 12.84
C THR A 154 -0.05 0.03 13.49
N LYS A 155 0.96 -0.25 12.66
CA LYS A 155 2.29 -0.67 13.11
C LYS A 155 3.34 0.07 12.30
N ASP A 156 4.23 0.77 13.00
CA ASP A 156 5.35 1.45 12.36
C ASP A 156 6.46 0.45 12.07
N MET A 157 6.89 0.44 10.83
CA MET A 157 8.00 -0.35 10.33
C MET A 157 9.17 0.58 10.03
N THR A 158 10.13 0.58 10.94
CA THR A 158 11.46 1.21 10.80
C THR A 158 12.48 0.16 10.36
N PRO A 159 13.71 0.53 9.96
CA PRO A 159 14.75 -0.44 9.65
C PRO A 159 14.99 -1.45 10.77
N GLU A 160 14.98 -0.99 12.05
CA GLU A 160 15.17 -1.85 13.21
C GLU A 160 14.02 -2.85 13.37
N SER A 161 12.77 -2.33 13.45
CA SER A 161 11.59 -3.19 13.63
C SER A 161 11.37 -4.14 12.46
N PHE A 162 11.75 -3.72 11.24
CA PHE A 162 11.75 -4.60 10.08
C PHE A 162 12.77 -5.74 10.25
N ARG A 163 14.02 -5.40 10.60
CA ARG A 163 15.09 -6.39 10.77
C ARG A 163 14.79 -7.37 11.89
N GLU A 164 14.16 -6.93 12.98
CA GLU A 164 13.69 -7.81 14.06
C GLU A 164 12.67 -8.85 13.57
N VAL A 165 11.76 -8.45 12.66
CA VAL A 165 10.70 -9.32 12.15
C VAL A 165 11.19 -10.23 11.04
N TYR A 166 11.98 -9.69 10.09
CA TYR A 166 12.34 -10.37 8.85
C TYR A 166 13.77 -10.93 8.83
N GLY A 167 14.70 -10.35 9.58
CA GLY A 167 16.10 -10.81 9.68
C GLY A 167 17.01 -10.39 8.52
N PHE A 168 16.55 -9.50 7.64
CA PHE A 168 17.30 -8.95 6.50
C PHE A 168 16.94 -7.48 6.24
N ALA A 169 17.59 -6.81 5.30
CA ALA A 169 17.29 -5.40 4.99
C ALA A 169 16.00 -5.23 4.19
N PRO A 170 15.21 -4.15 4.40
CA PRO A 170 13.90 -3.93 3.77
C PRO A 170 13.88 -4.06 2.25
N ILE A 171 14.93 -3.60 1.57
CA ILE A 171 15.02 -3.67 0.11
C ILE A 171 14.90 -5.11 -0.44
N HIS A 172 15.30 -6.13 0.35
CA HIS A 172 15.24 -7.54 -0.05
C HIS A 172 13.84 -8.18 0.08
N ILE A 173 12.80 -7.40 0.37
CA ILE A 173 11.40 -7.81 0.13
C ILE A 173 11.19 -8.16 -1.34
N VAL A 174 11.87 -7.45 -2.25
CA VAL A 174 11.82 -7.73 -3.69
C VAL A 174 12.36 -9.13 -3.97
N ASP A 175 13.52 -9.48 -3.39
CA ASP A 175 14.15 -10.79 -3.53
C ASP A 175 13.30 -11.92 -2.94
N LEU A 176 12.71 -11.66 -1.76
CA LEU A 176 11.78 -12.59 -1.13
C LEU A 176 10.59 -12.89 -2.06
N LYS A 177 10.00 -11.85 -2.66
CA LYS A 177 8.88 -11.98 -3.61
C LYS A 177 9.31 -12.69 -4.90
N ALA A 178 10.50 -12.41 -5.42
CA ALA A 178 11.03 -13.11 -6.60
C ALA A 178 11.16 -14.62 -6.36
N LEU A 179 11.59 -15.04 -5.17
CA LEU A 179 11.71 -16.45 -4.82
C LEU A 179 10.35 -17.13 -4.60
N MET A 180 9.48 -16.53 -3.79
CA MET A 180 8.21 -17.17 -3.40
C MET A 180 7.06 -16.93 -4.39
N GLY A 181 7.21 -15.96 -5.28
CA GLY A 181 6.14 -15.44 -6.12
C GLY A 181 5.17 -14.53 -5.37
N ASP A 182 4.20 -14.01 -6.09
CA ASP A 182 3.08 -13.24 -5.56
C ASP A 182 1.76 -13.71 -6.15
N ALA A 183 1.01 -14.47 -5.37
CA ALA A 183 -0.29 -14.99 -5.80
C ALA A 183 -1.33 -13.87 -6.00
N SER A 184 -1.20 -12.72 -5.29
CA SER A 184 -2.13 -11.60 -5.42
C SER A 184 -1.96 -10.87 -6.75
N ASP A 185 -0.73 -10.87 -7.29
CA ASP A 185 -0.37 -10.25 -8.57
C ASP A 185 -0.20 -11.29 -9.69
N ASN A 186 -0.49 -12.56 -9.38
CA ASN A 186 -0.34 -13.69 -10.31
C ASN A 186 1.10 -13.82 -10.86
N ILE A 187 2.08 -13.54 -10.01
CA ILE A 187 3.50 -13.69 -10.35
C ILE A 187 3.99 -15.03 -9.82
N PRO A 188 4.49 -15.93 -10.68
CA PRO A 188 5.04 -17.20 -10.26
C PRO A 188 6.38 -16.99 -9.55
N GLY A 189 6.60 -17.74 -8.47
CA GLY A 189 7.91 -17.85 -7.84
C GLY A 189 8.73 -19.03 -8.40
N VAL A 190 9.80 -19.35 -7.71
CA VAL A 190 10.62 -20.53 -8.01
C VAL A 190 9.84 -21.80 -7.63
N PRO A 191 9.70 -22.78 -8.52
CA PRO A 191 8.98 -24.02 -8.22
C PRO A 191 9.49 -24.72 -6.96
N GLY A 192 8.59 -25.01 -6.01
CA GLY A 192 8.94 -25.66 -4.73
C GLY A 192 9.47 -24.71 -3.65
N VAL A 193 9.61 -23.42 -3.93
CA VAL A 193 10.04 -22.42 -2.95
C VAL A 193 8.82 -21.62 -2.47
N GLY A 194 8.32 -21.95 -1.28
CA GLY A 194 7.29 -21.18 -0.60
C GLY A 194 7.88 -20.16 0.37
N GLU A 195 7.00 -19.37 1.02
CA GLU A 195 7.38 -18.27 1.92
C GLU A 195 8.45 -18.67 2.95
N LYS A 196 8.29 -19.83 3.63
CA LYS A 196 9.25 -20.29 4.66
C LYS A 196 10.64 -20.54 4.09
N THR A 197 10.71 -21.16 2.91
CA THR A 197 11.98 -21.47 2.25
C THR A 197 12.62 -20.19 1.74
N ALA A 198 11.86 -19.34 1.08
CA ALA A 198 12.33 -18.05 0.58
C ALA A 198 12.86 -17.18 1.73
N MET A 199 12.11 -17.09 2.84
CA MET A 199 12.52 -16.37 4.04
C MET A 199 13.86 -16.89 4.60
N ALA A 200 14.00 -18.21 4.74
CA ALA A 200 15.23 -18.81 5.25
C ALA A 200 16.44 -18.54 4.32
N LEU A 201 16.22 -18.54 3.01
CA LEU A 201 17.26 -18.24 2.02
C LEU A 201 17.70 -16.77 2.14
N ILE A 202 16.78 -15.82 2.13
CA ILE A 202 17.13 -14.39 2.23
C ILE A 202 17.74 -14.06 3.60
N GLN A 203 17.28 -14.67 4.69
CA GLN A 203 17.90 -14.50 6.00
C GLN A 203 19.35 -14.99 6.03
N LYS A 204 19.65 -16.07 5.31
CA LYS A 204 21.00 -16.66 5.29
C LYS A 204 21.95 -15.94 4.33
N TYR A 205 21.47 -15.63 3.14
CA TYR A 205 22.30 -15.12 2.04
C TYR A 205 22.18 -13.61 1.82
N GLN A 206 21.15 -12.96 2.43
CA GLN A 206 20.83 -11.53 2.39
C GLN A 206 20.30 -11.02 1.06
N SER A 207 20.64 -11.62 -0.07
CA SER A 207 20.11 -11.27 -1.40
C SER A 207 19.95 -12.51 -2.28
N ILE A 208 19.21 -12.37 -3.38
CA ILE A 208 19.06 -13.43 -4.38
C ILE A 208 20.37 -13.67 -5.16
N ASP A 209 21.19 -12.64 -5.32
CA ASP A 209 22.46 -12.71 -6.05
C ASP A 209 23.51 -13.55 -5.31
N GLU A 210 23.33 -13.78 -4.01
CA GLU A 210 24.22 -14.59 -3.17
C GLU A 210 23.75 -16.06 -3.03
N ILE A 211 22.61 -16.43 -3.62
CA ILE A 211 22.05 -17.79 -3.62
C ILE A 211 22.55 -18.59 -4.81
#